data_4ceeb5c20bebb68eebc7608e9b913ba6
#
_entry.id   4ceeb5c20bebb68eebc7608e9b913ba6
#
_cell.length_a   1.000
_cell.length_b   1.000
_cell.length_c   1.000
_cell.angle_alpha   90.00
_cell.angle_beta   90.00
_cell.angle_gamma   90.00
#
_symmetry.space_group_name_H-M   'P 1'
#
loop_
_entity.id
_entity.type
_entity.pdbx_description
1 polymer ?
#
loop_
_entity_poly.entity_id
_entity_poly.type
_entity_poly.pdbx_seq_one_letter_code
_entity_poly.pdbx_strand_id
1 'polypeptide(L)'
;FCPYCSFHKYYYDENLAKVYFQNLREEIKIMKNKGFDFTSMYVGGGTTLIDEEELLKTLELCKKLFNIKEISCESDPNHIDPNKLSMFKGIIDRLSCGIQSFDDETLKKVARYNKFGSSKELQEKISKALGILPIFSIDLIFNLPGQNEKQLLNDLEIAKNLAPQQITTYPLMKSNLTKDNIAKSLGVSIKDNEFTYYQIIREFFKDYTQNNGWSFSLEKNKLNDEYVSSHHEYLGVGSGAFSFLDGELLINAFNLNDYAKFIQEKQNANIAKACFDKKEIIKYVFLTEIFSGKIEIDKFNKTLNCNLEKELFIELLGLKTSGAIIKDQNALIATEFGQYLFVVLMKDFYTGMDLVRAVFRDDKRLKNKDYIDIMKENIDPLNSASMEFKAETN
;
A
#
# COMPACT_ATOMS: atom_id res chain seq x y z
N PHE A 1 -3.49 -14.20 11.48
CA PHE A 1 -2.67 -13.40 10.56
C PHE A 1 -2.51 -14.12 9.25
N CYS A 2 -2.64 -13.41 8.11
CA CYS A 2 -2.45 -14.00 6.77
C CYS A 2 -0.95 -14.23 6.52
N PRO A 3 -0.53 -15.37 5.91
CA PRO A 3 0.88 -15.73 5.76
C PRO A 3 1.69 -14.80 4.86
N TYR A 4 1.03 -14.07 3.96
CA TYR A 4 1.66 -13.13 3.03
C TYR A 4 1.71 -11.67 3.54
N CYS A 5 1.14 -11.38 4.70
CA CYS A 5 1.02 -10.00 5.18
C CYS A 5 2.20 -9.58 6.07
N SER A 6 2.95 -8.60 5.61
CA SER A 6 4.11 -8.01 6.28
C SER A 6 3.78 -6.84 7.22
N PHE A 7 2.55 -6.35 7.21
CA PHE A 7 2.16 -5.22 8.04
C PHE A 7 2.35 -5.48 9.53
N HIS A 8 2.76 -4.45 10.25
CA HIS A 8 2.84 -4.45 11.70
C HIS A 8 1.44 -4.51 12.31
N LYS A 9 1.20 -5.45 13.22
CA LYS A 9 -0.13 -5.73 13.76
C LYS A 9 -0.05 -6.10 15.24
N TYR A 10 -1.04 -5.62 15.99
CA TYR A 10 -1.32 -6.04 17.37
C TYR A 10 -2.62 -6.85 17.43
N TYR A 11 -2.75 -7.70 18.43
CA TYR A 11 -4.07 -8.22 18.80
C TYR A 11 -4.94 -7.07 19.29
N TYR A 12 -6.20 -7.09 18.91
CA TYR A 12 -7.13 -6.06 19.33
C TYR A 12 -7.34 -6.11 20.87
N ASP A 13 -7.15 -4.96 21.47
CA ASP A 13 -7.53 -4.64 22.85
C ASP A 13 -8.18 -3.25 22.84
N GLU A 14 -9.39 -3.15 23.36
CA GLU A 14 -10.20 -1.93 23.31
C GLU A 14 -9.51 -0.73 23.98
N ASN A 15 -8.88 -0.96 25.16
CA ASN A 15 -8.22 0.11 25.89
C ASN A 15 -6.97 0.58 25.13
N LEU A 16 -6.20 -0.36 24.61
CA LEU A 16 -5.02 -0.05 23.80
C LEU A 16 -5.41 0.72 22.54
N ALA A 17 -6.49 0.33 21.85
CA ALA A 17 -7.00 1.02 20.69
C ALA A 17 -7.42 2.46 21.01
N LYS A 18 -8.19 2.67 22.09
CA LYS A 18 -8.59 4.02 22.55
C LYS A 18 -7.39 4.91 22.82
N VAL A 19 -6.41 4.41 23.56
CA VAL A 19 -5.16 5.15 23.87
C VAL A 19 -4.40 5.48 22.56
N TYR A 20 -4.32 4.52 21.64
CA TYR A 20 -3.69 4.74 20.34
C TYR A 20 -4.38 5.86 19.55
N PHE A 21 -5.70 5.81 19.40
CA PHE A 21 -6.44 6.82 18.66
C PHE A 21 -6.37 8.22 19.32
N GLN A 22 -6.28 8.29 20.64
CA GLN A 22 -6.04 9.55 21.34
C GLN A 22 -4.68 10.15 20.95
N ASN A 23 -3.61 9.37 21.01
CA ASN A 23 -2.27 9.84 20.61
C ASN A 23 -2.19 10.17 19.11
N LEU A 24 -2.87 9.41 18.25
CA LEU A 24 -2.96 9.70 16.82
C LEU A 24 -3.63 11.07 16.57
N ARG A 25 -4.71 11.38 17.27
CA ARG A 25 -5.35 12.69 17.17
C ARG A 25 -4.47 13.84 17.73
N GLU A 26 -3.65 13.58 18.74
CA GLU A 26 -2.66 14.57 19.21
C GLU A 26 -1.56 14.79 18.15
N GLU A 27 -1.03 13.73 17.52
CA GLU A 27 -0.08 13.87 16.42
C GLU A 27 -0.67 14.70 15.26
N ILE A 28 -1.91 14.44 14.88
CA ILE A 28 -2.63 15.19 13.83
C ILE A 28 -2.71 16.69 14.19
N LYS A 29 -3.02 17.04 15.42
CA LYS A 29 -3.05 18.44 15.90
C LYS A 29 -1.65 19.07 15.87
N ILE A 30 -0.62 18.33 16.27
CA ILE A 30 0.77 18.78 16.22
C ILE A 30 1.15 19.10 14.77
N MET A 31 0.78 18.25 13.79
CA MET A 31 1.06 18.51 12.37
C MET A 31 0.34 19.77 11.88
N LYS A 32 -0.90 20.01 12.29
CA LYS A 32 -1.60 21.26 11.99
C LYS A 32 -0.88 22.48 12.57
N ASN A 33 -0.43 22.39 13.81
CA ASN A 33 0.30 23.47 14.49
C ASN A 33 1.66 23.75 13.84
N LYS A 34 2.28 22.74 13.22
CA LYS A 34 3.51 22.89 12.40
C LYS A 34 3.26 23.53 11.03
N GLY A 35 2.02 23.83 10.68
CA GLY A 35 1.65 24.54 9.44
C GLY A 35 1.33 23.61 8.27
N PHE A 36 1.27 22.30 8.45
CA PHE A 36 0.86 21.38 7.39
C PHE A 36 -0.61 21.56 7.01
N ASP A 37 -0.90 21.39 5.73
CA ASP A 37 -2.26 21.25 5.20
C ASP A 37 -2.29 20.19 4.11
N PHE A 38 -3.42 19.46 3.98
CA PHE A 38 -3.55 18.31 3.09
C PHE A 38 -4.87 18.37 2.33
N THR A 39 -4.85 17.87 1.09
CA THR A 39 -6.05 17.78 0.23
C THR A 39 -6.58 16.37 0.07
N SER A 40 -5.76 15.36 0.35
CA SER A 40 -6.13 13.95 0.29
C SER A 40 -5.62 13.20 1.51
N MET A 41 -6.29 12.11 1.84
CA MET A 41 -5.96 11.25 2.97
C MET A 41 -6.11 9.78 2.58
N TYR A 42 -5.12 8.98 2.94
CA TYR A 42 -5.15 7.52 2.82
C TYR A 42 -5.06 6.88 4.20
N VAL A 43 -5.99 6.00 4.52
CA VAL A 43 -6.06 5.27 5.80
C VAL A 43 -5.78 3.80 5.52
N GLY A 44 -4.63 3.34 5.93
CA GLY A 44 -4.17 1.97 5.68
C GLY A 44 -3.51 1.34 6.90
N GLY A 45 -3.12 0.08 6.76
CA GLY A 45 -2.38 -0.66 7.78
C GLY A 45 -2.97 -2.05 8.06
N GLY A 46 -3.27 -2.35 9.31
CA GLY A 46 -3.80 -3.65 9.73
C GLY A 46 -5.29 -3.81 9.42
N THR A 47 -6.16 -3.56 10.41
CA THR A 47 -7.62 -3.47 10.23
C THR A 47 -8.05 -2.07 10.61
N THR A 48 -8.32 -1.22 9.65
CA THR A 48 -8.54 0.22 9.88
C THR A 48 -9.88 0.51 10.56
N LEU A 49 -10.93 -0.25 10.20
CA LEU A 49 -12.27 -0.14 10.77
C LEU A 49 -12.45 -1.01 12.03
N ILE A 50 -11.40 -1.32 12.77
CA ILE A 50 -11.47 -2.17 13.97
C ILE A 50 -12.25 -1.50 15.12
N ASP A 51 -12.23 -0.16 15.17
CA ASP A 51 -13.02 0.67 16.08
C ASP A 51 -13.60 1.82 15.25
N GLU A 52 -14.81 1.62 14.77
CA GLU A 52 -15.45 2.52 13.80
C GLU A 52 -15.71 3.91 14.40
N GLU A 53 -16.04 3.98 15.70
CA GLU A 53 -16.32 5.26 16.38
C GLU A 53 -15.03 6.10 16.55
N GLU A 54 -13.95 5.48 16.98
CA GLU A 54 -12.67 6.17 17.13
C GLU A 54 -12.08 6.59 15.78
N LEU A 55 -12.24 5.76 14.74
CA LEU A 55 -11.86 6.13 13.38
C LEU A 55 -12.71 7.32 12.91
N LEU A 56 -14.03 7.27 13.05
CA LEU A 56 -14.92 8.36 12.63
C LEU A 56 -14.52 9.68 13.26
N LYS A 57 -14.35 9.72 14.60
CA LYS A 57 -13.87 10.91 15.34
C LYS A 57 -12.54 11.43 14.78
N THR A 58 -11.66 10.53 14.38
CA THR A 58 -10.33 10.90 13.83
C THR A 58 -10.45 11.51 12.43
N LEU A 59 -11.27 10.91 11.55
CA LEU A 59 -11.53 11.43 10.21
C LEU A 59 -12.22 12.79 10.23
N GLU A 60 -13.23 12.96 11.11
CA GLU A 60 -13.90 14.23 11.32
C GLU A 60 -12.94 15.32 11.81
N LEU A 61 -12.04 14.97 12.73
CA LEU A 61 -10.99 15.88 13.16
C LEU A 61 -10.08 16.30 12.01
N CYS A 62 -9.66 15.37 11.16
CA CYS A 62 -8.84 15.66 9.99
C CYS A 62 -9.55 16.60 9.02
N LYS A 63 -10.83 16.32 8.69
CA LYS A 63 -11.64 17.21 7.82
C LYS A 63 -11.85 18.59 8.42
N LYS A 64 -11.91 18.70 9.74
CA LYS A 64 -12.02 20.00 10.44
C LYS A 64 -10.73 20.79 10.43
N LEU A 65 -9.58 20.12 10.55
CA LEU A 65 -8.27 20.80 10.67
C LEU A 65 -7.64 21.10 9.31
N PHE A 66 -7.85 20.25 8.31
CA PHE A 66 -7.19 20.31 7.02
C PHE A 66 -8.20 20.47 5.88
N ASN A 67 -7.72 20.91 4.71
CA ASN A 67 -8.54 21.10 3.51
C ASN A 67 -8.75 19.76 2.75
N ILE A 68 -9.04 18.66 3.48
CA ILE A 68 -9.18 17.33 2.90
C ILE A 68 -10.44 17.25 2.05
N LYS A 69 -10.29 16.87 0.80
CA LYS A 69 -11.35 16.73 -0.21
C LYS A 69 -11.70 15.29 -0.50
N GLU A 70 -10.74 14.36 -0.26
CA GLU A 70 -10.92 12.95 -0.53
C GLU A 70 -10.24 12.09 0.55
N ILE A 71 -10.93 11.04 0.96
CA ILE A 71 -10.44 10.05 1.92
C ILE A 71 -10.60 8.65 1.33
N SER A 72 -9.48 7.95 1.16
CA SER A 72 -9.42 6.53 0.81
C SER A 72 -9.10 5.71 2.05
N CYS A 73 -9.79 4.58 2.24
CA CYS A 73 -9.62 3.71 3.40
C CYS A 73 -9.52 2.25 2.97
N GLU A 74 -8.64 1.48 3.61
CA GLU A 74 -8.59 0.02 3.49
C GLU A 74 -9.56 -0.64 4.46
N SER A 75 -10.01 -1.87 4.15
CA SER A 75 -10.86 -2.68 5.01
C SER A 75 -10.69 -4.17 4.78
N ASP A 76 -11.36 -4.96 5.58
CA ASP A 76 -11.51 -6.41 5.41
C ASP A 76 -12.99 -6.84 5.42
N PRO A 77 -13.32 -8.07 4.99
CA PRO A 77 -14.71 -8.52 4.84
C PRO A 77 -15.56 -8.56 6.12
N ASN A 78 -14.97 -8.45 7.30
CA ASN A 78 -15.74 -8.40 8.55
C ASN A 78 -16.15 -6.98 8.95
N HIS A 79 -15.60 -5.97 8.27
CA HIS A 79 -15.81 -4.55 8.58
C HIS A 79 -16.53 -3.79 7.46
N ILE A 80 -17.24 -4.51 6.56
CA ILE A 80 -18.04 -3.93 5.48
C ILE A 80 -19.55 -4.10 5.71
N ASP A 81 -19.98 -4.26 6.98
CA ASP A 81 -21.39 -4.30 7.33
C ASP A 81 -22.08 -2.98 6.92
N PRO A 82 -23.27 -3.04 6.27
CA PRO A 82 -23.96 -1.87 5.76
C PRO A 82 -24.26 -0.80 6.82
N ASN A 83 -24.60 -1.19 8.04
CA ASN A 83 -24.93 -0.23 9.10
C ASN A 83 -23.66 0.51 9.55
N LYS A 84 -22.54 -0.23 9.71
CA LYS A 84 -21.25 0.34 10.07
C LYS A 84 -20.72 1.26 8.96
N LEU A 85 -20.75 0.81 7.70
CA LEU A 85 -20.31 1.64 6.56
C LEU A 85 -21.16 2.91 6.40
N SER A 86 -22.45 2.87 6.74
CA SER A 86 -23.32 4.03 6.66
C SER A 86 -22.89 5.20 7.56
N MET A 87 -22.14 4.92 8.63
CA MET A 87 -21.57 5.97 9.51
C MET A 87 -20.54 6.85 8.78
N PHE A 88 -19.93 6.32 7.73
CA PHE A 88 -18.87 6.99 6.96
C PHE A 88 -19.34 7.67 5.69
N LYS A 89 -20.67 7.70 5.43
CA LYS A 89 -21.24 8.41 4.28
C LYS A 89 -20.88 9.90 4.32
N GLY A 90 -20.35 10.42 3.20
CA GLY A 90 -19.89 11.81 3.10
C GLY A 90 -18.54 12.07 3.79
N ILE A 91 -17.91 11.03 4.32
CA ILE A 91 -16.58 11.11 4.97
C ILE A 91 -15.57 10.30 4.17
N ILE A 92 -15.81 9.00 3.95
CA ILE A 92 -14.95 8.15 3.14
C ILE A 92 -15.48 8.15 1.70
N ASP A 93 -14.59 8.46 0.76
CA ASP A 93 -14.89 8.52 -0.68
C ASP A 93 -14.58 7.18 -1.37
N ARG A 94 -13.55 6.47 -0.93
CA ARG A 94 -13.12 5.16 -1.44
C ARG A 94 -12.84 4.19 -0.31
N LEU A 95 -13.43 2.99 -0.41
CA LEU A 95 -13.11 1.87 0.47
C LEU A 95 -12.54 0.71 -0.35
N SER A 96 -11.35 0.25 0.01
CA SER A 96 -10.72 -0.94 -0.55
C SER A 96 -10.91 -2.11 0.39
N CYS A 97 -11.44 -3.22 -0.12
CA CYS A 97 -11.67 -4.42 0.67
C CYS A 97 -10.79 -5.57 0.19
N GLY A 98 -9.86 -5.97 1.05
CA GLY A 98 -8.99 -7.12 0.78
C GLY A 98 -9.78 -8.42 0.77
N ILE A 99 -10.07 -8.98 -0.39
CA ILE A 99 -10.70 -10.29 -0.59
C ILE A 99 -9.65 -11.35 -0.85
N GLN A 100 -8.73 -11.05 -1.73
CA GLN A 100 -7.54 -11.79 -2.17
C GLN A 100 -7.86 -12.93 -3.15
N SER A 101 -8.90 -13.73 -2.94
CA SER A 101 -9.38 -14.79 -3.84
C SER A 101 -10.83 -15.14 -3.49
N PHE A 102 -11.55 -15.72 -4.46
CA PHE A 102 -12.85 -16.34 -4.28
C PHE A 102 -12.78 -17.87 -4.36
N ASP A 103 -11.59 -18.45 -4.35
CA ASP A 103 -11.39 -19.90 -4.28
C ASP A 103 -11.29 -20.35 -2.82
N ASP A 104 -12.25 -21.19 -2.38
CA ASP A 104 -12.35 -21.63 -0.98
C ASP A 104 -11.10 -22.37 -0.49
N GLU A 105 -10.46 -23.17 -1.36
CA GLU A 105 -9.24 -23.89 -0.99
C GLU A 105 -8.06 -22.93 -0.81
N THR A 106 -7.97 -21.92 -1.66
CA THR A 106 -7.00 -20.84 -1.50
C THR A 106 -7.25 -20.05 -0.21
N LEU A 107 -8.51 -19.67 0.07
CA LEU A 107 -8.89 -18.97 1.29
C LEU A 107 -8.53 -19.76 2.56
N LYS A 108 -8.70 -21.08 2.56
CA LYS A 108 -8.28 -21.96 3.67
C LYS A 108 -6.77 -21.93 3.88
N LYS A 109 -6.00 -22.08 2.81
CA LYS A 109 -4.52 -22.07 2.84
C LYS A 109 -3.95 -20.75 3.35
N VAL A 110 -4.57 -19.62 3.01
CA VAL A 110 -4.12 -18.27 3.44
C VAL A 110 -4.78 -17.82 4.76
N ALA A 111 -5.40 -18.72 5.51
CA ALA A 111 -6.03 -18.48 6.81
C ALA A 111 -7.14 -17.40 6.77
N ARG A 112 -7.87 -17.31 5.65
CA ARG A 112 -8.96 -16.34 5.47
C ARG A 112 -10.34 -16.98 5.55
N TYR A 113 -10.51 -18.23 5.12
CA TYR A 113 -11.80 -18.91 5.10
C TYR A 113 -12.50 -18.90 6.46
N ASN A 114 -11.82 -19.36 7.52
CA ASN A 114 -12.41 -19.40 8.87
C ASN A 114 -12.64 -18.00 9.46
N LYS A 115 -11.91 -16.99 9.00
CA LYS A 115 -12.02 -15.61 9.51
C LYS A 115 -13.12 -14.83 8.81
N PHE A 116 -13.27 -14.98 7.50
CA PHE A 116 -14.10 -14.11 6.69
C PHE A 116 -15.26 -14.80 5.99
N GLY A 117 -15.22 -16.15 5.95
CA GLY A 117 -16.23 -16.99 5.31
C GLY A 117 -15.79 -17.57 3.98
N SER A 118 -16.69 -18.34 3.38
CA SER A 118 -16.59 -18.92 2.05
C SER A 118 -16.70 -17.87 0.95
N SER A 119 -16.35 -18.24 -0.28
CA SER A 119 -16.55 -17.42 -1.48
C SER A 119 -17.98 -16.88 -1.58
N LYS A 120 -18.98 -17.71 -1.32
CA LYS A 120 -20.39 -17.29 -1.35
C LYS A 120 -20.70 -16.24 -0.29
N GLU A 121 -20.26 -16.43 0.94
CA GLU A 121 -20.47 -15.47 2.03
C GLU A 121 -19.75 -14.15 1.77
N LEU A 122 -18.54 -14.19 1.17
CA LEU A 122 -17.83 -13.00 0.74
C LEU A 122 -18.61 -12.21 -0.32
N GLN A 123 -19.14 -12.90 -1.34
CA GLN A 123 -19.96 -12.28 -2.37
C GLN A 123 -21.22 -11.63 -1.79
N GLU A 124 -21.89 -12.29 -0.83
CA GLU A 124 -23.06 -11.74 -0.14
C GLU A 124 -22.72 -10.48 0.68
N LYS A 125 -21.58 -10.49 1.41
CA LYS A 125 -21.11 -9.31 2.16
C LYS A 125 -20.82 -8.14 1.23
N ILE A 126 -20.08 -8.38 0.14
CA ILE A 126 -19.73 -7.36 -0.85
C ILE A 126 -21.00 -6.79 -1.48
N SER A 127 -21.93 -7.64 -1.94
CA SER A 127 -23.17 -7.19 -2.59
C SER A 127 -24.00 -6.26 -1.70
N LYS A 128 -24.00 -6.49 -0.38
CA LYS A 128 -24.66 -5.62 0.59
C LYS A 128 -23.94 -4.30 0.85
N ALA A 129 -22.61 -4.28 0.69
CA ALA A 129 -21.77 -3.11 0.92
C ALA A 129 -21.72 -2.15 -0.28
N LEU A 130 -21.92 -2.67 -1.49
CA LEU A 130 -21.88 -1.89 -2.73
C LEU A 130 -22.90 -0.74 -2.70
N GLY A 131 -22.48 0.44 -3.19
CA GLY A 131 -23.32 1.63 -3.30
C GLY A 131 -23.53 2.39 -1.97
N ILE A 132 -22.98 1.92 -0.84
CA ILE A 132 -23.03 2.66 0.43
C ILE A 132 -22.06 3.83 0.41
N LEU A 133 -20.81 3.58 -0.03
CA LEU A 133 -19.80 4.59 -0.25
C LEU A 133 -19.62 4.84 -1.76
N PRO A 134 -19.09 6.00 -2.16
CA PRO A 134 -18.96 6.37 -3.57
C PRO A 134 -18.16 5.37 -4.39
N ILE A 135 -17.03 4.91 -3.86
CA ILE A 135 -16.15 3.94 -4.52
C ILE A 135 -15.91 2.76 -3.60
N PHE A 136 -16.26 1.57 -4.08
CA PHE A 136 -15.90 0.32 -3.45
C PHE A 136 -14.91 -0.43 -4.35
N SER A 137 -13.74 -0.81 -3.82
CA SER A 137 -12.70 -1.59 -4.49
C SER A 137 -12.63 -2.99 -3.92
N ILE A 138 -12.49 -3.99 -4.80
CA ILE A 138 -12.15 -5.37 -4.44
C ILE A 138 -10.69 -5.60 -4.74
N ASP A 139 -9.93 -6.05 -3.73
CA ASP A 139 -8.51 -6.36 -3.88
C ASP A 139 -8.31 -7.87 -3.98
N LEU A 140 -7.65 -8.30 -5.05
CA LEU A 140 -7.28 -9.69 -5.35
C LEU A 140 -5.76 -9.84 -5.35
N ILE A 141 -5.28 -11.04 -5.04
CA ILE A 141 -3.87 -11.42 -5.19
C ILE A 141 -3.77 -12.50 -6.25
N PHE A 142 -2.92 -12.28 -7.24
CA PHE A 142 -2.62 -13.29 -8.25
C PHE A 142 -1.20 -13.86 -8.10
N ASN A 143 -0.92 -14.95 -8.82
CA ASN A 143 0.34 -15.70 -8.77
C ASN A 143 0.61 -16.33 -7.39
N LEU A 144 -0.46 -16.74 -6.69
CA LEU A 144 -0.34 -17.54 -5.48
C LEU A 144 0.27 -18.92 -5.78
N PRO A 145 1.13 -19.47 -4.90
CA PRO A 145 1.66 -20.82 -5.08
C PRO A 145 0.56 -21.86 -5.28
N GLY A 146 0.64 -22.60 -6.39
CA GLY A 146 -0.36 -23.61 -6.78
C GLY A 146 -1.63 -23.06 -7.42
N GLN A 147 -1.77 -21.74 -7.58
CA GLN A 147 -2.86 -21.15 -8.35
C GLN A 147 -2.73 -21.55 -9.83
N ASN A 148 -3.82 -21.97 -10.43
CA ASN A 148 -3.90 -22.22 -11.87
C ASN A 148 -4.75 -21.16 -12.58
N GLU A 149 -4.67 -21.14 -13.91
CA GLU A 149 -5.38 -20.16 -14.76
C GLU A 149 -6.90 -20.18 -14.53
N LYS A 150 -7.50 -21.39 -14.35
CA LYS A 150 -8.94 -21.52 -14.10
C LYS A 150 -9.36 -20.83 -12.78
N GLN A 151 -8.55 -20.96 -11.74
CA GLN A 151 -8.81 -20.29 -10.45
C GLN A 151 -8.67 -18.78 -10.60
N LEU A 152 -7.65 -18.30 -11.31
CA LEU A 152 -7.49 -16.88 -11.60
C LEU A 152 -8.71 -16.33 -12.36
N LEU A 153 -9.09 -16.96 -13.48
CA LEU A 153 -10.26 -16.53 -14.28
C LEU A 153 -11.55 -16.53 -13.46
N ASN A 154 -11.76 -17.53 -12.61
CA ASN A 154 -12.90 -17.57 -11.70
C ASN A 154 -12.92 -16.39 -10.72
N ASP A 155 -11.77 -16.03 -10.14
CA ASP A 155 -11.65 -14.87 -9.23
C ASP A 155 -11.99 -13.57 -9.97
N LEU A 156 -11.49 -13.39 -11.21
CA LEU A 156 -11.75 -12.21 -12.04
C LEU A 156 -13.23 -12.13 -12.45
N GLU A 157 -13.83 -13.26 -12.84
CA GLU A 157 -15.24 -13.34 -13.25
C GLU A 157 -16.18 -12.99 -12.10
N ILE A 158 -15.95 -13.54 -10.91
CA ILE A 158 -16.74 -13.22 -9.72
C ILE A 158 -16.60 -11.72 -9.38
N ALA A 159 -15.37 -11.20 -9.37
CA ALA A 159 -15.13 -9.79 -9.10
C ALA A 159 -15.84 -8.88 -10.11
N LYS A 160 -15.77 -9.21 -11.41
CA LYS A 160 -16.45 -8.47 -12.48
C LYS A 160 -17.96 -8.52 -12.35
N ASN A 161 -18.53 -9.69 -12.04
CA ASN A 161 -19.98 -9.88 -11.90
C ASN A 161 -20.55 -9.16 -10.68
N LEU A 162 -19.77 -8.97 -9.61
CA LEU A 162 -20.15 -8.13 -8.47
C LEU A 162 -20.20 -6.63 -8.84
N ALA A 163 -19.55 -6.24 -9.94
CA ALA A 163 -19.53 -4.87 -10.49
C ALA A 163 -19.16 -3.78 -9.45
N PRO A 164 -18.08 -3.92 -8.68
CA PRO A 164 -17.58 -2.82 -7.87
C PRO A 164 -17.06 -1.70 -8.77
N GLN A 165 -16.94 -0.48 -8.23
CA GLN A 165 -16.41 0.65 -8.98
C GLN A 165 -14.93 0.46 -9.37
N GLN A 166 -14.17 -0.32 -8.57
CA GLN A 166 -12.76 -0.58 -8.82
C GLN A 166 -12.40 -2.03 -8.46
N ILE A 167 -11.46 -2.60 -9.19
CA ILE A 167 -10.85 -3.91 -8.90
C ILE A 167 -9.33 -3.71 -8.93
N THR A 168 -8.66 -4.12 -7.87
CA THR A 168 -7.20 -4.09 -7.78
C THR A 168 -6.65 -5.51 -7.72
N THR A 169 -5.67 -5.82 -8.58
CA THR A 169 -5.06 -7.15 -8.68
C THR A 169 -3.58 -7.06 -8.36
N TYR A 170 -3.20 -7.36 -7.14
CA TYR A 170 -1.80 -7.33 -6.72
C TYR A 170 -1.07 -8.62 -7.08
N PRO A 171 0.16 -8.57 -7.63
CA PRO A 171 1.02 -9.74 -7.67
C PRO A 171 1.38 -10.16 -6.23
N LEU A 172 1.53 -11.46 -5.98
CA LEU A 172 1.97 -11.91 -4.66
C LEU A 172 3.36 -11.36 -4.33
N MET A 173 3.46 -10.54 -3.30
CA MET A 173 4.72 -9.98 -2.81
C MET A 173 5.36 -10.95 -1.81
N LYS A 174 6.60 -11.40 -2.09
CA LYS A 174 7.37 -12.33 -1.27
C LYS A 174 8.56 -11.62 -0.68
N SER A 175 8.38 -10.95 0.45
CA SER A 175 9.48 -10.37 1.22
C SER A 175 10.19 -11.42 2.07
N ASN A 176 11.37 -11.10 2.58
CA ASN A 176 12.07 -11.97 3.54
C ASN A 176 11.25 -12.25 4.81
N LEU A 177 10.33 -11.35 5.18
CA LEU A 177 9.42 -11.53 6.32
C LEU A 177 8.32 -12.56 6.07
N THR A 178 7.91 -12.74 4.82
CA THR A 178 6.70 -13.50 4.47
C THR A 178 6.99 -14.79 3.71
N LYS A 179 8.13 -14.90 3.03
CA LYS A 179 8.47 -16.02 2.14
C LYS A 179 8.32 -17.40 2.78
N ASP A 180 8.78 -17.56 4.03
CA ASP A 180 8.76 -18.85 4.73
C ASP A 180 7.34 -19.19 5.17
N ASN A 181 6.56 -18.22 5.63
CA ASN A 181 5.15 -18.41 5.96
C ASN A 181 4.31 -18.73 4.72
N ILE A 182 4.59 -18.08 3.60
CA ILE A 182 3.96 -18.37 2.30
C ILE A 182 4.30 -19.82 1.88
N ALA A 183 5.58 -20.20 1.91
CA ALA A 183 6.01 -21.54 1.55
C ALA A 183 5.39 -22.62 2.43
N LYS A 184 5.29 -22.38 3.73
CA LYS A 184 4.65 -23.30 4.69
C LYS A 184 3.15 -23.45 4.46
N SER A 185 2.45 -22.40 4.09
CA SER A 185 0.99 -22.38 3.95
C SER A 185 0.51 -22.78 2.56
N LEU A 186 1.17 -22.28 1.51
CA LEU A 186 0.78 -22.42 0.11
C LEU A 186 1.71 -23.38 -0.69
N GLY A 187 2.87 -23.74 -0.12
CA GLY A 187 3.91 -24.45 -0.84
C GLY A 187 4.81 -23.52 -1.65
N VAL A 188 5.70 -24.13 -2.43
CA VAL A 188 6.64 -23.42 -3.32
C VAL A 188 6.17 -23.58 -4.75
N SER A 189 6.07 -22.49 -5.49
CA SER A 189 5.77 -22.54 -6.92
C SER A 189 6.93 -23.17 -7.68
N ILE A 190 6.66 -24.19 -8.48
CA ILE A 190 7.63 -24.80 -9.39
C ILE A 190 7.85 -23.89 -10.61
N LYS A 191 6.79 -23.18 -11.03
CA LYS A 191 6.80 -22.27 -12.17
C LYS A 191 6.25 -20.92 -11.76
N ASP A 192 6.93 -19.87 -12.16
CA ASP A 192 6.43 -18.51 -12.05
C ASP A 192 5.55 -18.18 -13.26
N ASN A 193 4.28 -17.90 -13.01
CA ASN A 193 3.30 -17.55 -14.03
C ASN A 193 2.93 -16.05 -13.99
N GLU A 194 3.64 -15.23 -13.22
CA GLU A 194 3.26 -13.85 -12.95
C GLU A 194 3.00 -13.03 -14.23
N PHE A 195 3.92 -13.09 -15.18
CA PHE A 195 3.75 -12.39 -16.46
C PHE A 195 2.52 -12.87 -17.24
N THR A 196 2.36 -14.19 -17.36
CA THR A 196 1.21 -14.79 -18.07
C THR A 196 -0.11 -14.39 -17.42
N TYR A 197 -0.17 -14.44 -16.09
CA TYR A 197 -1.38 -14.05 -15.35
C TYR A 197 -1.65 -12.55 -15.44
N TYR A 198 -0.63 -11.73 -15.45
CA TYR A 198 -0.77 -10.30 -15.68
C TYR A 198 -1.35 -9.99 -17.06
N GLN A 199 -0.90 -10.68 -18.11
CA GLN A 199 -1.47 -10.54 -19.44
C GLN A 199 -2.96 -10.98 -19.49
N ILE A 200 -3.31 -12.09 -18.85
CA ILE A 200 -4.70 -12.56 -18.72
C ILE A 200 -5.56 -11.50 -18.02
N ILE A 201 -5.10 -10.93 -16.91
CA ILE A 201 -5.83 -9.90 -16.17
C ILE A 201 -6.08 -8.68 -17.05
N ARG A 202 -5.07 -8.19 -17.75
CA ARG A 202 -5.20 -7.02 -18.64
C ARG A 202 -6.18 -7.27 -19.77
N GLU A 203 -6.10 -8.42 -20.43
CA GLU A 203 -7.05 -8.78 -21.50
C GLU A 203 -8.48 -8.93 -20.93
N PHE A 204 -8.62 -9.52 -19.74
CA PHE A 204 -9.92 -9.69 -19.08
C PHE A 204 -10.60 -8.35 -18.75
N PHE A 205 -9.83 -7.34 -18.33
CA PHE A 205 -10.30 -6.00 -17.99
C PHE A 205 -10.02 -4.95 -19.09
N LYS A 206 -9.83 -5.35 -20.36
CA LYS A 206 -9.52 -4.40 -21.45
C LYS A 206 -10.59 -3.32 -21.66
N ASP A 207 -11.85 -3.59 -21.26
CA ASP A 207 -12.97 -2.65 -21.34
C ASP A 207 -13.04 -1.72 -20.12
N TYR A 208 -12.20 -1.92 -19.13
CA TYR A 208 -12.07 -1.07 -17.96
C TYR A 208 -11.00 0.01 -18.18
N THR A 209 -11.11 1.11 -17.45
CA THR A 209 -10.00 2.08 -17.36
C THR A 209 -8.91 1.52 -16.44
N GLN A 210 -7.72 1.28 -16.96
CA GLN A 210 -6.56 0.94 -16.15
C GLN A 210 -6.01 2.23 -15.50
N ASN A 211 -6.05 2.31 -14.17
CA ASN A 211 -5.60 3.48 -13.41
C ASN A 211 -4.08 3.47 -13.20
N ASN A 212 -3.53 2.30 -12.94
CA ASN A 212 -2.10 2.04 -12.79
C ASN A 212 -1.79 0.57 -13.12
N GLY A 213 -0.61 0.09 -12.83
CA GLY A 213 -0.15 -1.25 -13.21
C GLY A 213 -1.06 -2.40 -12.77
N TRP A 214 -1.86 -2.24 -11.70
CA TRP A 214 -2.70 -3.32 -11.16
C TRP A 214 -4.14 -2.94 -10.82
N SER A 215 -4.57 -1.69 -11.07
CA SER A 215 -5.90 -1.19 -10.72
C SER A 215 -6.74 -0.87 -11.94
N PHE A 216 -8.00 -1.32 -11.93
CA PHE A 216 -8.95 -1.22 -13.03
C PHE A 216 -10.28 -0.67 -12.51
N SER A 217 -10.86 0.32 -13.20
CA SER A 217 -12.12 0.97 -12.84
C SER A 217 -13.13 0.88 -13.97
N LEU A 218 -14.43 0.74 -13.63
CA LEU A 218 -15.54 0.79 -14.59
C LEU A 218 -15.59 2.13 -15.32
N GLU A 219 -15.37 3.22 -14.57
CA GLU A 219 -15.30 4.57 -15.12
C GLU A 219 -13.94 5.17 -14.79
N LYS A 220 -13.54 6.21 -15.55
CA LYS A 220 -12.31 6.94 -15.28
C LYS A 220 -12.39 7.58 -13.88
N ASN A 221 -11.79 6.92 -12.94
CA ASN A 221 -11.80 7.34 -11.55
C ASN A 221 -10.59 8.22 -11.24
N LYS A 222 -10.79 9.27 -10.45
CA LYS A 222 -9.71 10.15 -10.00
C LYS A 222 -9.00 9.62 -8.76
N LEU A 223 -9.63 8.72 -8.01
CA LEU A 223 -9.08 8.15 -6.78
C LEU A 223 -8.26 6.90 -7.10
N ASN A 224 -6.96 7.00 -6.91
CA ASN A 224 -6.06 5.86 -7.05
C ASN A 224 -6.03 5.01 -5.78
N ASP A 225 -5.75 3.72 -5.94
CA ASP A 225 -5.47 2.79 -4.86
C ASP A 225 -4.07 3.02 -4.25
N GLU A 226 -3.17 3.65 -5.01
CA GLU A 226 -1.80 3.94 -4.59
C GLU A 226 -1.56 5.45 -4.42
N TYR A 227 -1.49 5.91 -3.17
CA TYR A 227 -1.25 7.32 -2.89
C TYR A 227 0.12 7.79 -3.42
N VAL A 228 1.13 6.93 -3.42
CA VAL A 228 2.48 7.26 -3.92
C VAL A 228 2.52 7.55 -5.43
N SER A 229 1.58 7.01 -6.21
CA SER A 229 1.52 7.28 -7.66
C SER A 229 0.85 8.62 -7.99
N SER A 230 0.15 9.20 -7.03
CA SER A 230 -0.57 10.47 -7.21
C SER A 230 0.10 11.65 -6.51
N HIS A 231 0.94 11.37 -5.51
CA HIS A 231 1.56 12.39 -4.66
C HIS A 231 3.05 12.09 -4.47
N HIS A 232 3.90 13.05 -4.84
CA HIS A 232 5.36 12.91 -4.71
C HIS A 232 5.81 12.97 -3.25
N GLU A 233 5.08 13.70 -2.44
CA GLU A 233 5.33 13.86 -1.01
C GLU A 233 4.10 13.49 -0.22
N TYR A 234 4.33 12.87 0.92
CA TYR A 234 3.27 12.49 1.85
C TYR A 234 3.77 12.51 3.29
N LEU A 235 2.89 12.86 4.20
CA LEU A 235 3.12 12.78 5.64
C LEU A 235 2.36 11.57 6.22
N GLY A 236 3.10 10.64 6.80
CA GLY A 236 2.53 9.53 7.54
C GLY A 236 2.37 9.89 9.02
N VAL A 237 1.17 9.66 9.56
CA VAL A 237 0.87 9.77 10.99
C VAL A 237 0.43 8.42 11.53
N GLY A 238 0.71 8.18 12.80
CA GLY A 238 0.43 6.91 13.45
C GLY A 238 1.67 6.03 13.63
N SER A 239 1.51 4.98 14.42
CA SER A 239 2.57 4.00 14.72
C SER A 239 3.06 3.30 13.45
N GLY A 240 4.37 3.30 13.23
CA GLY A 240 5.02 2.67 12.09
C GLY A 240 4.73 3.33 10.73
N ALA A 241 4.19 4.55 10.73
CA ALA A 241 3.96 5.30 9.52
C ALA A 241 5.26 5.80 8.89
N PHE A 242 5.25 5.92 7.58
CA PHE A 242 6.33 6.48 6.78
C PHE A 242 5.91 7.84 6.22
N SER A 243 6.83 8.79 6.21
CA SER A 243 6.67 10.08 5.50
C SER A 243 7.76 10.22 4.46
N PHE A 244 7.47 10.85 3.34
CA PHE A 244 8.46 11.28 2.37
C PHE A 244 8.24 12.76 2.06
N LEU A 245 9.12 13.61 2.57
CA LEU A 245 9.02 15.07 2.52
C LEU A 245 10.40 15.67 2.26
N ASP A 246 10.48 16.60 1.32
CA ASP A 246 11.73 17.33 0.98
C ASP A 246 12.93 16.39 0.73
N GLY A 247 12.69 15.20 0.15
CA GLY A 247 13.71 14.17 -0.09
C GLY A 247 14.16 13.41 1.16
N GLU A 248 13.45 13.53 2.27
CA GLU A 248 13.67 12.76 3.48
C GLU A 248 12.59 11.69 3.66
N LEU A 249 13.00 10.44 3.82
CA LEU A 249 12.15 9.36 4.32
C LEU A 249 12.19 9.39 5.84
N LEU A 250 11.05 9.56 6.49
CA LEU A 250 10.91 9.55 7.95
C LEU A 250 10.10 8.34 8.37
N ILE A 251 10.44 7.76 9.53
CA ILE A 251 9.80 6.54 10.06
C ILE A 251 9.35 6.79 11.49
N ASN A 252 8.06 6.60 11.76
CA ASN A 252 7.49 6.68 13.10
C ASN A 252 7.75 5.41 13.91
N ALA A 253 7.77 5.55 15.22
CA ALA A 253 7.90 4.43 16.16
C ALA A 253 6.82 3.36 15.92
N PHE A 254 7.24 2.10 15.86
CA PHE A 254 6.33 0.96 15.67
C PHE A 254 5.67 0.53 16.98
N ASN A 255 6.43 0.55 18.08
CA ASN A 255 5.89 0.18 19.39
C ASN A 255 4.88 1.23 19.86
N LEU A 256 3.68 0.81 20.27
CA LEU A 256 2.60 1.74 20.66
C LEU A 256 2.93 2.57 21.90
N ASN A 257 3.67 2.01 22.86
CA ASN A 257 4.09 2.74 24.07
C ASN A 257 5.15 3.79 23.72
N ASP A 258 6.13 3.43 22.89
CA ASP A 258 7.16 4.37 22.43
C ASP A 258 6.53 5.48 21.58
N TYR A 259 5.60 5.12 20.67
CA TYR A 259 4.84 6.09 19.89
C TYR A 259 4.09 7.08 20.79
N ALA A 260 3.32 6.58 21.76
CA ALA A 260 2.58 7.42 22.70
C ALA A 260 3.51 8.35 23.51
N LYS A 261 4.61 7.79 24.04
CA LYS A 261 5.63 8.54 24.78
C LYS A 261 6.24 9.65 23.92
N PHE A 262 6.63 9.36 22.69
CA PHE A 262 7.26 10.34 21.81
C PHE A 262 6.31 11.47 21.41
N ILE A 263 5.04 11.15 21.16
CA ILE A 263 4.04 12.19 20.90
C ILE A 263 3.88 13.11 22.11
N GLN A 264 3.76 12.54 23.32
CA GLN A 264 3.53 13.31 24.55
C GLN A 264 4.76 14.13 24.98
N GLU A 265 5.96 13.56 24.91
CA GLU A 265 7.17 14.20 25.41
C GLU A 265 7.90 15.04 24.38
N LYS A 266 7.93 14.61 23.11
CA LYS A 266 8.75 15.21 22.03
C LYS A 266 7.95 15.89 20.93
N GLN A 267 6.61 15.71 20.93
CA GLN A 267 5.73 16.18 19.83
C GLN A 267 6.19 15.71 18.44
N ASN A 268 6.82 14.53 18.39
CA ASN A 268 7.37 13.92 17.18
C ASN A 268 7.55 12.42 17.40
N ALA A 269 6.95 11.59 16.55
CA ALA A 269 7.04 10.14 16.62
C ALA A 269 8.18 9.53 15.79
N ASN A 270 8.95 10.34 15.06
CA ASN A 270 10.00 9.85 14.17
C ASN A 270 11.15 9.22 14.96
N ILE A 271 11.55 8.01 14.57
CA ILE A 271 12.67 7.26 15.14
C ILE A 271 13.85 7.10 14.17
N ALA A 272 13.61 7.29 12.88
CA ALA A 272 14.65 7.15 11.87
C ALA A 272 14.38 8.04 10.66
N LYS A 273 15.45 8.34 9.91
CA LYS A 273 15.38 9.00 8.62
C LYS A 273 16.44 8.51 7.63
N ALA A 274 16.14 8.67 6.34
CA ALA A 274 17.10 8.62 5.25
C ALA A 274 16.93 9.86 4.37
N CYS A 275 18.05 10.44 3.92
CA CYS A 275 18.04 11.60 3.03
C CYS A 275 18.49 11.15 1.64
N PHE A 276 17.75 11.57 0.62
CA PHE A 276 17.98 11.22 -0.77
C PHE A 276 18.48 12.43 -1.54
N ASP A 277 19.39 12.19 -2.49
CA ASP A 277 19.82 13.24 -3.41
C ASP A 277 18.75 13.51 -4.48
N LYS A 278 18.95 14.61 -5.23
CA LYS A 278 18.02 15.04 -6.26
C LYS A 278 17.78 13.97 -7.33
N LYS A 279 18.83 13.21 -7.71
CA LYS A 279 18.72 12.18 -8.74
C LYS A 279 17.93 10.97 -8.24
N GLU A 280 18.10 10.60 -6.98
CA GLU A 280 17.34 9.52 -6.32
C GLU A 280 15.86 9.89 -6.21
N ILE A 281 15.56 11.14 -5.86
CA ILE A 281 14.18 11.67 -5.85
C ILE A 281 13.56 11.60 -7.25
N ILE A 282 14.28 12.03 -8.28
CA ILE A 282 13.80 11.97 -9.67
C ILE A 282 13.52 10.52 -10.08
N LYS A 283 14.37 9.56 -9.72
CA LYS A 283 14.15 8.12 -9.99
C LYS A 283 12.90 7.59 -9.29
N TYR A 284 12.74 7.94 -8.03
CA TYR A 284 11.56 7.54 -7.24
C TYR A 284 10.26 8.08 -7.86
N VAL A 285 10.20 9.37 -8.13
CA VAL A 285 9.02 10.00 -8.74
C VAL A 285 8.77 9.47 -10.15
N PHE A 286 9.83 9.23 -10.94
CA PHE A 286 9.70 8.60 -12.26
C PHE A 286 9.03 7.24 -12.16
N LEU A 287 9.47 6.37 -11.23
CA LEU A 287 8.89 5.03 -11.05
C LEU A 287 7.42 5.10 -10.64
N THR A 288 7.08 5.96 -9.69
CA THR A 288 5.71 6.07 -9.18
C THR A 288 4.76 6.69 -10.20
N GLU A 289 5.19 7.67 -11.01
CA GLU A 289 4.36 8.24 -12.08
C GLU A 289 4.20 7.30 -13.28
N ILE A 290 5.30 6.69 -13.78
CA ILE A 290 5.24 5.81 -14.96
C ILE A 290 4.44 4.53 -14.67
N PHE A 291 4.32 4.13 -13.41
CA PHE A 291 3.48 3.04 -12.98
C PHE A 291 1.99 3.25 -13.34
N SER A 292 1.55 4.51 -13.46
CA SER A 292 0.24 4.87 -14.02
C SER A 292 0.19 4.85 -15.56
N GLY A 293 1.26 4.41 -16.22
CA GLY A 293 1.35 4.18 -17.67
C GLY A 293 1.87 5.35 -18.48
N LYS A 294 1.90 6.58 -17.93
CA LYS A 294 2.28 7.78 -18.71
C LYS A 294 2.90 8.86 -17.82
N ILE A 295 3.94 9.52 -18.34
CA ILE A 295 4.52 10.75 -17.77
C ILE A 295 4.45 11.87 -18.79
N GLU A 296 3.90 13.01 -18.41
CA GLU A 296 3.97 14.27 -19.15
C GLU A 296 5.30 14.98 -18.83
N ILE A 297 6.24 15.02 -19.76
CA ILE A 297 7.63 15.45 -19.53
C ILE A 297 7.72 16.88 -19.00
N ASP A 298 6.99 17.83 -19.59
CA ASP A 298 7.04 19.23 -19.14
C ASP A 298 6.45 19.42 -17.75
N LYS A 299 5.37 18.70 -17.43
CA LYS A 299 4.77 18.71 -16.09
C LYS A 299 5.76 18.16 -15.07
N PHE A 300 6.36 16.99 -15.36
CA PHE A 300 7.37 16.37 -14.52
C PHE A 300 8.57 17.30 -14.26
N ASN A 301 9.12 17.87 -15.35
CA ASN A 301 10.26 18.77 -15.27
C ASN A 301 9.95 20.03 -14.43
N LYS A 302 8.76 20.59 -14.60
CA LYS A 302 8.30 21.75 -13.83
C LYS A 302 8.13 21.41 -12.35
N THR A 303 7.53 20.25 -12.05
CA THR A 303 7.25 19.82 -10.67
C THR A 303 8.55 19.61 -9.88
N LEU A 304 9.54 18.94 -10.48
CA LEU A 304 10.80 18.63 -9.81
C LEU A 304 11.95 19.61 -10.12
N ASN A 305 11.65 20.67 -10.86
CA ASN A 305 12.67 21.63 -11.32
C ASN A 305 13.92 20.91 -11.88
N CYS A 306 13.71 20.02 -12.87
CA CYS A 306 14.74 19.18 -13.47
C CYS A 306 14.61 19.12 -14.99
N ASN A 307 15.51 18.38 -15.62
CA ASN A 307 15.38 17.92 -17.00
C ASN A 307 15.43 16.37 -16.98
N LEU A 308 14.26 15.74 -17.02
CA LEU A 308 14.09 14.28 -16.91
C LEU A 308 14.98 13.53 -17.91
N GLU A 309 14.99 13.96 -19.18
CA GLU A 309 15.73 13.27 -20.22
C GLU A 309 17.25 13.36 -20.06
N LYS A 310 17.73 14.41 -19.40
CA LYS A 310 19.16 14.59 -19.08
C LYS A 310 19.52 13.81 -17.80
N GLU A 311 18.72 13.97 -16.74
CA GLU A 311 19.00 13.38 -15.43
C GLU A 311 18.96 11.83 -15.47
N LEU A 312 17.99 11.26 -16.20
CA LEU A 312 17.80 9.82 -16.32
C LEU A 312 18.16 9.30 -17.73
N PHE A 313 19.16 9.91 -18.39
CA PHE A 313 19.52 9.55 -19.78
C PHE A 313 19.80 8.06 -19.98
N ILE A 314 20.60 7.45 -19.09
CA ILE A 314 20.98 6.04 -19.19
C ILE A 314 19.78 5.14 -18.92
N GLU A 315 19.02 5.43 -17.87
CA GLU A 315 17.83 4.68 -17.49
C GLU A 315 16.77 4.72 -18.62
N LEU A 316 16.51 5.91 -19.16
CA LEU A 316 15.57 6.09 -20.27
C LEU A 316 16.06 5.44 -21.57
N LEU A 317 17.36 5.47 -21.85
CA LEU A 317 17.92 4.76 -23.00
C LEU A 317 17.70 3.25 -22.86
N GLY A 318 17.96 2.67 -21.69
CA GLY A 318 17.71 1.27 -21.40
C GLY A 318 16.24 0.90 -21.56
N LEU A 319 15.32 1.70 -21.01
CA LEU A 319 13.88 1.47 -21.11
C LEU A 319 13.36 1.60 -22.56
N LYS A 320 13.89 2.54 -23.34
CA LYS A 320 13.55 2.69 -24.77
C LYS A 320 14.08 1.53 -25.62
N THR A 321 15.34 1.14 -25.43
CA THR A 321 15.97 0.05 -26.20
C THR A 321 15.40 -1.32 -25.87
N SER A 322 14.95 -1.54 -24.63
CA SER A 322 14.21 -2.76 -24.24
C SER A 322 12.76 -2.77 -24.74
N GLY A 323 12.25 -1.67 -25.28
CA GLY A 323 10.86 -1.54 -25.70
C GLY A 323 9.88 -1.35 -24.55
N ALA A 324 10.36 -1.01 -23.33
CA ALA A 324 9.48 -0.79 -22.19
C ALA A 324 8.73 0.53 -22.25
N ILE A 325 9.33 1.56 -22.83
CA ILE A 325 8.68 2.87 -23.02
C ILE A 325 8.83 3.35 -24.47
N ILE A 326 7.86 4.14 -24.91
CA ILE A 326 7.94 4.94 -26.12
C ILE A 326 7.80 6.42 -25.76
N LYS A 327 8.41 7.28 -26.57
CA LYS A 327 8.19 8.74 -26.47
C LYS A 327 7.19 9.14 -27.56
N ASP A 328 6.10 9.76 -27.16
CA ASP A 328 5.11 10.37 -28.03
C ASP A 328 5.01 11.87 -27.69
N GLN A 329 5.45 12.70 -28.62
CA GLN A 329 5.55 14.15 -28.43
C GLN A 329 6.23 14.52 -27.09
N ASN A 330 5.46 15.02 -26.13
CA ASN A 330 5.91 15.47 -24.82
C ASN A 330 5.57 14.44 -23.71
N ALA A 331 5.39 13.18 -24.05
CA ALA A 331 5.05 12.14 -23.09
C ALA A 331 5.96 10.91 -23.22
N LEU A 332 6.25 10.28 -22.09
CA LEU A 332 6.74 8.91 -22.01
C LEU A 332 5.55 8.00 -21.70
N ILE A 333 5.38 6.97 -22.52
CA ILE A 333 4.26 6.04 -22.40
C ILE A 333 4.82 4.64 -22.20
N ALA A 334 4.37 3.94 -21.17
CA ALA A 334 4.69 2.54 -20.94
C ALA A 334 4.02 1.67 -22.02
N THR A 335 4.79 0.82 -22.68
CA THR A 335 4.26 -0.21 -23.59
C THR A 335 3.58 -1.32 -22.76
N GLU A 336 3.00 -2.31 -23.43
CA GLU A 336 2.46 -3.47 -22.72
C GLU A 336 3.52 -4.21 -21.90
N PHE A 337 4.69 -4.43 -22.47
CA PHE A 337 5.84 -4.99 -21.78
C PHE A 337 6.30 -4.06 -20.64
N GLY A 338 6.35 -2.76 -20.88
CA GLY A 338 6.75 -1.76 -19.90
C GLY A 338 5.83 -1.71 -18.70
N GLN A 339 4.53 -1.84 -18.89
CA GLN A 339 3.57 -1.87 -17.79
C GLN A 339 3.85 -3.04 -16.84
N TYR A 340 4.13 -4.23 -17.37
CA TYR A 340 4.54 -5.35 -16.53
C TYR A 340 5.89 -5.11 -15.84
N LEU A 341 6.88 -4.56 -16.56
CA LEU A 341 8.17 -4.20 -15.97
C LEU A 341 7.98 -3.25 -14.78
N PHE A 342 7.13 -2.24 -14.92
CA PHE A 342 6.85 -1.30 -13.82
C PHE A 342 6.06 -1.95 -12.67
N VAL A 343 5.22 -2.94 -12.93
CA VAL A 343 4.62 -3.78 -11.88
C VAL A 343 5.70 -4.53 -11.09
N VAL A 344 6.68 -5.12 -11.76
CA VAL A 344 7.81 -5.82 -11.12
C VAL A 344 8.64 -4.86 -10.28
N LEU A 345 8.98 -3.68 -10.82
CA LEU A 345 9.76 -2.67 -10.10
C LEU A 345 8.99 -2.11 -8.88
N MET A 346 7.69 -1.87 -9.02
CA MET A 346 6.84 -1.45 -7.89
C MET A 346 6.74 -2.54 -6.81
N LYS A 347 6.61 -3.81 -7.21
CA LYS A 347 6.65 -4.94 -6.28
C LYS A 347 7.97 -4.99 -5.50
N ASP A 348 9.10 -4.78 -6.19
CA ASP A 348 10.41 -4.73 -5.55
C ASP A 348 10.54 -3.53 -4.60
N PHE A 349 10.01 -2.37 -4.98
CA PHE A 349 9.93 -1.20 -4.10
C PHE A 349 9.18 -1.52 -2.80
N TYR A 350 7.97 -2.09 -2.86
CA TYR A 350 7.21 -2.46 -1.67
C TYR A 350 7.89 -3.56 -0.84
N THR A 351 8.53 -4.53 -1.50
CA THR A 351 9.30 -5.55 -0.81
C THR A 351 10.51 -4.94 -0.08
N GLY A 352 11.15 -3.94 -0.66
CA GLY A 352 12.20 -3.14 0.00
C GLY A 352 11.67 -2.40 1.23
N MET A 353 10.51 -1.78 1.13
CA MET A 353 9.85 -1.13 2.29
C MET A 353 9.50 -2.11 3.41
N ASP A 354 9.16 -3.36 3.08
CA ASP A 354 8.96 -4.42 4.07
C ASP A 354 10.23 -4.75 4.84
N LEU A 355 11.39 -4.74 4.17
CA LEU A 355 12.69 -4.94 4.84
C LEU A 355 12.99 -3.79 5.81
N VAL A 356 12.71 -2.56 5.42
CA VAL A 356 12.85 -1.39 6.30
C VAL A 356 11.93 -1.54 7.52
N ARG A 357 10.66 -1.93 7.34
CA ARG A 357 9.74 -2.22 8.45
C ARG A 357 10.29 -3.29 9.39
N ALA A 358 10.87 -4.37 8.85
CA ALA A 358 11.44 -5.46 9.64
C ALA A 358 12.52 -4.97 10.58
N VAL A 359 13.44 -4.13 10.07
CA VAL A 359 14.55 -3.57 10.85
C VAL A 359 14.04 -2.73 12.01
N PHE A 360 13.15 -1.76 11.73
CA PHE A 360 12.73 -0.77 12.72
C PHE A 360 11.65 -1.26 13.67
N ARG A 361 10.87 -2.27 13.30
CA ARG A 361 9.86 -2.86 14.18
C ARG A 361 10.47 -3.49 15.44
N ASP A 362 11.60 -4.19 15.30
CA ASP A 362 12.22 -4.99 16.36
C ASP A 362 13.65 -4.55 16.69
N ASP A 363 14.09 -3.37 16.23
CA ASP A 363 15.48 -2.93 16.36
C ASP A 363 15.87 -2.58 17.80
N LYS A 364 16.70 -3.44 18.39
CA LYS A 364 17.25 -3.25 19.75
C LYS A 364 18.20 -2.05 19.87
N ARG A 365 18.73 -1.53 18.75
CA ARG A 365 19.59 -0.34 18.72
C ARG A 365 18.85 0.93 19.15
N LEU A 366 17.53 0.97 18.93
CA LEU A 366 16.66 2.07 19.39
C LEU A 366 16.62 2.18 20.92
N LYS A 367 16.92 1.12 21.67
CA LYS A 367 16.89 1.17 23.14
C LYS A 367 17.85 2.20 23.75
N ASN A 368 18.91 2.58 23.01
CA ASN A 368 19.92 3.52 23.46
C ASN A 368 20.00 4.80 22.61
N LYS A 369 19.11 4.95 21.59
CA LYS A 369 19.10 6.09 20.68
C LYS A 369 17.68 6.56 20.46
N ASP A 370 17.49 7.86 20.54
CA ASP A 370 16.19 8.47 20.27
C ASP A 370 15.89 8.57 18.77
N TYR A 371 16.91 8.34 17.92
CA TYR A 371 16.82 8.56 16.49
C TYR A 371 17.96 7.87 15.73
N ILE A 372 17.66 7.26 14.58
CA ILE A 372 18.63 6.61 13.70
C ILE A 372 18.68 7.35 12.35
N ASP A 373 19.89 7.74 11.94
CA ASP A 373 20.14 8.18 10.57
C ASP A 373 20.58 6.96 9.75
N ILE A 374 19.66 6.44 8.92
CA ILE A 374 19.84 5.20 8.17
C ILE A 374 21.06 5.27 7.25
N MET A 375 21.31 6.42 6.64
CA MET A 375 22.43 6.60 5.69
C MET A 375 23.78 6.65 6.39
N LYS A 376 23.84 7.19 7.61
CA LYS A 376 25.09 7.30 8.38
C LYS A 376 25.46 6.01 9.09
N GLU A 377 24.50 5.21 9.49
CA GLU A 377 24.75 3.98 10.25
C GLU A 377 25.00 2.76 9.36
N ASN A 378 24.99 2.94 8.04
CA ASN A 378 25.23 1.89 7.07
C ASN A 378 24.38 0.62 7.37
N ILE A 379 23.10 0.85 7.70
CA ILE A 379 22.15 -0.21 8.01
C ILE A 379 21.87 -0.97 6.73
N ASP A 380 22.34 -2.21 6.65
CA ASP A 380 21.92 -3.14 5.62
C ASP A 380 20.66 -3.89 6.08
N PRO A 381 19.47 -3.58 5.54
CA PRO A 381 18.24 -4.25 5.93
C PRO A 381 18.27 -5.76 5.69
N LEU A 382 19.02 -6.21 4.67
CA LEU A 382 19.16 -7.64 4.33
C LEU A 382 19.94 -8.41 5.39
N ASN A 383 21.03 -7.84 5.90
CA ASN A 383 21.85 -8.49 6.93
C ASN A 383 21.22 -8.45 8.31
N SER A 384 20.51 -7.38 8.68
CA SER A 384 19.85 -7.30 9.98
C SER A 384 18.63 -8.22 10.09
N ALA A 385 17.85 -8.38 9.04
CA ALA A 385 16.71 -9.30 9.03
C ALA A 385 17.12 -10.78 9.08
N SER A 386 18.31 -11.15 8.55
CA SER A 386 18.78 -12.53 8.55
C SER A 386 19.39 -12.99 9.88
N MET A 387 19.85 -12.06 10.74
CA MET A 387 20.48 -12.41 12.02
C MET A 387 19.46 -12.71 13.13
N GLU A 388 18.27 -12.13 13.10
CA GLU A 388 17.28 -12.30 14.17
C GLU A 388 16.44 -13.59 14.04
N PHE A 389 16.24 -14.10 12.82
CA PHE A 389 15.52 -15.37 12.60
C PHE A 389 16.28 -16.62 13.08
N LYS A 390 17.58 -16.54 13.32
CA LYS A 390 18.39 -17.67 13.84
C LYS A 390 18.36 -17.80 15.37
N ALA A 391 17.90 -16.79 16.09
CA ALA A 391 17.91 -16.76 17.56
C ALA A 391 16.65 -17.35 18.22
N GLU A 392 15.56 -17.55 17.47
CA GLU A 392 14.28 -18.08 18.01
C GLU A 392 14.04 -19.58 17.69
N THR A 393 15.00 -20.28 17.11
CA THR A 393 14.90 -21.73 16.80
C THR A 393 15.79 -22.60 17.69
N ASN A 394 16.15 -22.17 18.90
CA ASN A 394 16.75 -23.03 19.93
C ASN A 394 15.93 -23.03 21.20
#